data_e458127100f6f1bcaf8a441c4c05747d
#
_entry.id   e458127100f6f1bcaf8a441c4c05747d
#
_cell.length_a   1.000
_cell.length_b   1.000
_cell.length_c   1.000
_cell.angle_alpha   90.00
_cell.angle_beta   90.00
_cell.angle_gamma   90.00
#
_symmetry.space_group_name_H-M   'P 1'
#
loop_
_entity.id
_entity.type
_entity.pdbx_description
1 polymer ?
#
loop_
_entity_poly.entity_id
_entity_poly.type
_entity_poly.pdbx_seq_one_letter_code
_entity_poly.pdbx_strand_id
1 'polypeptide(L)'
;KNMAKQDYYEILGISKSATQADIKKGYRKMAIKYHPDKNPDDKTAEENFKKAAEAYEVLSDDNKKARYDQYGHAAFEGTQGGRGFAGGMNMDDIFSQFGDIFGGGFGGFGGRSQRQARVKGSNMRIRVKLTLEEIGKGVEKKVKVRRKVQADGVRYSTCPTCNGSGQQMRVTNTILGRMQTATTCGTCGGAGETLSNKPEGADTQGLVFKEETVSINIPAGVTEGVQLKVVGKGNEAPGKNSIAGDLLVVIEEVEHENLKREGINIHFDLYISFCEAVLGTNKEVETVSGKVKIKIDPGTQSGKILRLKGKGLPSIERYGMGDFLIHINVWTPQELNKDQRKFFETMENQENFIPHPNKSDKSFFEKVKDMFS
;
A
#
# COMPACT_ATOMS: atom_id res chain seq x y z
N LYS A 1 -50.89 -7.55 22.21
CA LYS A 1 -50.92 -6.42 21.23
C LYS A 1 -49.90 -6.76 20.14
N ASN A 2 -50.36 -7.22 18.97
CA ASN A 2 -49.53 -7.37 17.79
C ASN A 2 -49.03 -5.97 17.41
N MET A 3 -47.77 -5.68 17.62
CA MET A 3 -47.14 -4.48 17.05
C MET A 3 -47.03 -4.71 15.54
N ALA A 4 -47.73 -3.89 14.74
CA ALA A 4 -47.59 -3.93 13.29
C ALA A 4 -46.13 -3.71 12.91
N LYS A 5 -45.58 -4.60 12.05
CA LYS A 5 -44.23 -4.44 11.53
C LYS A 5 -44.12 -3.11 10.78
N GLN A 6 -43.06 -2.37 11.04
CA GLN A 6 -42.81 -1.07 10.40
C GLN A 6 -42.57 -1.23 8.90
N ASP A 7 -43.08 -0.32 8.07
CA ASP A 7 -42.94 -0.35 6.61
C ASP A 7 -41.45 -0.25 6.21
N TYR A 8 -41.01 -1.07 5.25
CA TYR A 8 -39.61 -1.10 4.79
C TYR A 8 -39.16 0.23 4.18
N TYR A 9 -40.07 0.98 3.54
CA TYR A 9 -39.74 2.31 3.03
C TYR A 9 -39.51 3.31 4.17
N GLU A 10 -40.26 3.22 5.25
CA GLU A 10 -40.06 4.04 6.46
C GLU A 10 -38.76 3.70 7.18
N ILE A 11 -38.44 2.40 7.26
CA ILE A 11 -37.16 1.95 7.86
C ILE A 11 -35.97 2.53 7.14
N LEU A 12 -36.01 2.60 5.81
CA LEU A 12 -34.92 3.20 5.01
C LEU A 12 -35.02 4.72 4.89
N GLY A 13 -36.14 5.33 5.35
CA GLY A 13 -36.40 6.79 5.27
C GLY A 13 -36.52 7.29 3.85
N ILE A 14 -37.23 6.53 3.00
CA ILE A 14 -37.48 6.82 1.57
C ILE A 14 -38.95 6.74 1.23
N SER A 15 -39.35 7.32 0.11
CA SER A 15 -40.75 7.24 -0.36
C SER A 15 -41.03 5.90 -1.08
N LYS A 16 -42.33 5.50 -1.19
CA LYS A 16 -42.73 4.31 -1.97
C LYS A 16 -42.41 4.41 -3.47
N SER A 17 -42.26 5.62 -3.97
CA SER A 17 -41.85 5.90 -5.36
C SER A 17 -40.32 5.96 -5.56
N ALA A 18 -39.52 5.61 -4.54
CA ALA A 18 -38.07 5.66 -4.60
C ALA A 18 -37.49 4.75 -5.68
N THR A 19 -36.47 5.23 -6.38
CA THR A 19 -35.73 4.46 -7.35
C THR A 19 -34.76 3.48 -6.66
N GLN A 20 -34.22 2.49 -7.41
CA GLN A 20 -33.21 1.57 -6.90
C GLN A 20 -31.99 2.31 -6.36
N ALA A 21 -31.65 3.46 -6.94
CA ALA A 21 -30.54 4.32 -6.46
C ALA A 21 -30.87 4.95 -5.10
N ASP A 22 -32.11 5.37 -4.89
CA ASP A 22 -32.59 5.95 -3.63
C ASP A 22 -32.68 4.90 -2.52
N ILE A 23 -33.16 3.70 -2.83
CA ILE A 23 -33.20 2.55 -1.91
C ILE A 23 -31.78 2.25 -1.39
N LYS A 24 -30.82 2.18 -2.29
CA LYS A 24 -29.41 1.97 -1.95
C LYS A 24 -28.83 3.10 -1.09
N LYS A 25 -29.17 4.35 -1.42
CA LYS A 25 -28.73 5.54 -0.67
C LYS A 25 -29.32 5.57 0.74
N GLY A 26 -30.62 5.25 0.85
CA GLY A 26 -31.33 5.13 2.12
C GLY A 26 -30.70 4.08 3.03
N TYR A 27 -30.48 2.88 2.50
CA TYR A 27 -29.83 1.80 3.23
C TYR A 27 -28.42 2.19 3.73
N ARG A 28 -27.57 2.76 2.87
CA ARG A 28 -26.22 3.21 3.28
C ARG A 28 -26.27 4.21 4.44
N LYS A 29 -27.22 5.14 4.40
CA LYS A 29 -27.41 6.14 5.46
C LYS A 29 -27.75 5.47 6.79
N MET A 30 -28.67 4.49 6.78
CA MET A 30 -29.08 3.76 7.98
C MET A 30 -28.01 2.81 8.47
N ALA A 31 -27.31 2.13 7.57
CA ALA A 31 -26.20 1.24 7.92
C ALA A 31 -25.03 1.99 8.59
N ILE A 32 -24.67 3.18 8.11
CA ILE A 32 -23.62 4.02 8.74
C ILE A 32 -24.08 4.57 10.09
N LYS A 33 -25.38 4.92 10.22
CA LYS A 33 -25.95 5.47 11.45
C LYS A 33 -25.98 4.45 12.57
N TYR A 34 -26.36 3.21 12.26
CA TYR A 34 -26.55 2.12 13.23
C TYR A 34 -25.44 1.08 13.20
N HIS A 35 -24.26 1.42 12.62
CA HIS A 35 -23.12 0.51 12.54
C HIS A 35 -22.62 0.13 13.93
N PRO A 36 -22.33 -1.18 14.19
CA PRO A 36 -21.84 -1.62 15.50
C PRO A 36 -20.58 -0.93 15.95
N ASP A 37 -19.63 -0.65 15.05
CA ASP A 37 -18.39 0.06 15.39
C ASP A 37 -18.63 1.50 15.87
N LYS A 38 -19.77 2.10 15.49
CA LYS A 38 -20.13 3.46 15.93
C LYS A 38 -21.04 3.46 17.14
N ASN A 39 -21.72 2.36 17.40
CA ASN A 39 -22.66 2.19 18.50
C ASN A 39 -22.37 0.86 19.23
N PRO A 40 -21.21 0.73 19.85
CA PRO A 40 -20.86 -0.49 20.58
C PRO A 40 -21.86 -0.69 21.74
N ASP A 41 -22.34 -1.93 21.92
CA ASP A 41 -23.26 -2.36 22.97
C ASP A 41 -24.68 -1.73 22.97
N ASP A 42 -25.07 -0.98 21.91
CA ASP A 42 -26.42 -0.46 21.75
C ASP A 42 -27.32 -1.47 21.04
N LYS A 43 -28.11 -2.22 21.81
CA LYS A 43 -29.08 -3.20 21.28
C LYS A 43 -30.13 -2.57 20.35
N THR A 44 -30.49 -1.32 20.57
CA THR A 44 -31.45 -0.60 19.75
C THR A 44 -30.85 -0.27 18.37
N ALA A 45 -29.59 0.12 18.34
CA ALA A 45 -28.86 0.33 17.09
C ALA A 45 -28.70 -0.99 16.32
N GLU A 46 -28.40 -2.10 17.01
CA GLU A 46 -28.31 -3.44 16.43
C GLU A 46 -29.63 -3.88 15.79
N GLU A 47 -30.77 -3.71 16.47
CA GLU A 47 -32.09 -4.01 15.94
C GLU A 47 -32.44 -3.16 14.70
N ASN A 48 -32.14 -1.86 14.75
CA ASN A 48 -32.39 -0.96 13.63
C ASN A 48 -31.48 -1.27 12.43
N PHE A 49 -30.26 -1.72 12.67
CA PHE A 49 -29.37 -2.19 11.61
C PHE A 49 -29.93 -3.46 10.94
N LYS A 50 -30.40 -4.45 11.73
CA LYS A 50 -31.05 -5.66 11.19
C LYS A 50 -32.29 -5.34 10.39
N LYS A 51 -33.15 -4.44 10.88
CA LYS A 51 -34.36 -3.98 10.15
C LYS A 51 -34.02 -3.28 8.83
N ALA A 52 -32.96 -2.45 8.84
CA ALA A 52 -32.50 -1.78 7.62
C ALA A 52 -31.94 -2.76 6.58
N ALA A 53 -31.23 -3.80 7.02
CA ALA A 53 -30.73 -4.86 6.15
C ALA A 53 -31.85 -5.69 5.53
N GLU A 54 -32.86 -6.07 6.33
CA GLU A 54 -34.06 -6.78 5.86
C GLU A 54 -34.85 -5.95 4.83
N ALA A 55 -35.09 -4.67 5.12
CA ALA A 55 -35.74 -3.76 4.22
C ALA A 55 -35.03 -3.61 2.87
N TYR A 56 -33.71 -3.52 2.91
CA TYR A 56 -32.88 -3.45 1.70
C TYR A 56 -32.89 -4.74 0.89
N GLU A 57 -32.87 -5.91 1.53
CA GLU A 57 -32.94 -7.20 0.85
C GLU A 57 -34.23 -7.34 0.05
N VAL A 58 -35.36 -6.89 0.60
CA VAL A 58 -36.67 -6.97 -0.08
C VAL A 58 -36.80 -5.89 -1.16
N LEU A 59 -36.40 -4.66 -0.89
CA LEU A 59 -36.62 -3.54 -1.80
C LEU A 59 -35.61 -3.43 -2.94
N SER A 60 -34.42 -4.07 -2.79
CA SER A 60 -33.36 -4.05 -3.83
C SER A 60 -33.60 -5.04 -4.98
N ASP A 61 -34.46 -6.02 -4.80
CA ASP A 61 -34.86 -6.98 -5.84
C ASP A 61 -36.25 -6.58 -6.40
N ASP A 62 -36.32 -6.32 -7.69
CA ASP A 62 -37.54 -5.84 -8.34
C ASP A 62 -38.75 -6.80 -8.17
N ASN A 63 -38.49 -8.12 -8.13
CA ASN A 63 -39.55 -9.11 -7.93
C ASN A 63 -40.03 -9.14 -6.47
N LYS A 64 -39.10 -9.08 -5.51
CA LYS A 64 -39.43 -9.03 -4.08
C LYS A 64 -40.13 -7.70 -3.76
N LYS A 65 -39.67 -6.59 -4.32
CA LYS A 65 -40.26 -5.27 -4.17
C LYS A 65 -41.71 -5.26 -4.70
N ALA A 66 -41.94 -5.76 -5.91
CA ALA A 66 -43.30 -5.83 -6.47
C ALA A 66 -44.28 -6.66 -5.60
N ARG A 67 -43.79 -7.78 -5.03
CA ARG A 67 -44.56 -8.60 -4.09
C ARG A 67 -44.81 -7.87 -2.77
N TYR A 68 -43.83 -7.14 -2.26
CA TYR A 68 -43.98 -6.33 -1.06
C TYR A 68 -44.97 -5.17 -1.27
N ASP A 69 -44.88 -4.50 -2.41
CA ASP A 69 -45.76 -3.39 -2.77
C ASP A 69 -47.25 -3.86 -2.89
N GLN A 70 -47.45 -5.12 -3.29
CA GLN A 70 -48.80 -5.67 -3.48
C GLN A 70 -49.39 -6.28 -2.20
N TYR A 71 -48.60 -6.97 -1.38
CA TYR A 71 -49.07 -7.78 -0.26
C TYR A 71 -48.47 -7.37 1.10
N GLY A 72 -47.61 -6.37 1.14
CA GLY A 72 -46.90 -5.96 2.36
C GLY A 72 -46.08 -7.07 2.97
N HIS A 73 -45.92 -7.05 4.28
CA HIS A 73 -45.18 -8.08 5.03
C HIS A 73 -45.78 -9.48 4.90
N ALA A 74 -47.07 -9.59 4.64
CA ALA A 74 -47.77 -10.88 4.47
C ALA A 74 -47.21 -11.70 3.28
N ALA A 75 -46.60 -11.03 2.28
CA ALA A 75 -45.96 -11.70 1.15
C ALA A 75 -44.84 -12.65 1.55
N PHE A 76 -44.28 -12.47 2.76
CA PHE A 76 -43.11 -13.19 3.27
C PHE A 76 -43.38 -13.99 4.54
N GLU A 77 -44.58 -13.93 5.12
CA GLU A 77 -44.97 -14.65 6.35
C GLU A 77 -45.46 -16.09 6.11
N GLY A 78 -45.65 -16.53 4.86
CA GLY A 78 -46.33 -17.81 4.53
C GLY A 78 -45.49 -18.87 3.86
N THR A 79 -44.20 -18.69 3.63
CA THR A 79 -43.39 -19.66 2.91
C THR A 79 -42.68 -20.62 3.87
N GLN A 80 -43.38 -21.66 4.30
CA GLN A 80 -42.81 -22.86 4.91
C GLN A 80 -41.90 -23.54 3.87
N GLY A 81 -40.59 -23.34 3.95
CA GLY A 81 -39.64 -24.10 3.11
C GLY A 81 -38.55 -23.35 2.38
N GLY A 82 -38.02 -22.26 2.94
CA GLY A 82 -36.83 -21.61 2.36
C GLY A 82 -36.31 -20.51 3.26
N ARG A 83 -35.23 -20.78 3.94
CA ARG A 83 -34.35 -19.87 4.69
C ARG A 83 -34.85 -18.42 4.80
N GLY A 84 -35.88 -18.19 5.59
CA GLY A 84 -36.32 -16.87 6.01
C GLY A 84 -35.42 -16.36 7.11
N PHE A 85 -35.07 -15.11 7.08
CA PHE A 85 -34.17 -14.37 7.97
C PHE A 85 -34.63 -14.28 9.45
N ALA A 86 -35.71 -14.97 9.83
CA ALA A 86 -36.37 -14.90 11.15
C ALA A 86 -35.90 -16.00 12.13
N GLY A 87 -34.69 -16.55 12.00
CA GLY A 87 -34.18 -17.59 12.89
C GLY A 87 -32.70 -17.53 13.09
N GLY A 88 -32.22 -16.74 14.05
CA GLY A 88 -30.95 -17.02 14.73
C GLY A 88 -29.64 -16.86 13.92
N MET A 89 -29.58 -16.04 12.89
CA MET A 89 -28.31 -15.71 12.27
C MET A 89 -27.50 -14.75 13.17
N ASN A 90 -26.30 -15.18 13.51
CA ASN A 90 -25.36 -14.35 14.23
C ASN A 90 -24.92 -13.15 13.35
N MET A 91 -24.51 -12.04 14.01
CA MET A 91 -24.03 -10.83 13.38
C MET A 91 -22.90 -11.10 12.36
N ASP A 92 -22.03 -12.09 12.65
CA ASP A 92 -20.92 -12.52 11.78
C ASP A 92 -21.40 -13.13 10.46
N ASP A 93 -22.52 -13.85 10.45
CA ASP A 93 -23.10 -14.42 9.22
C ASP A 93 -23.70 -13.33 8.31
N ILE A 94 -24.27 -12.28 8.91
CA ILE A 94 -24.76 -11.10 8.19
C ILE A 94 -23.56 -10.33 7.62
N PHE A 95 -22.51 -10.12 8.39
CA PHE A 95 -21.30 -9.45 7.95
C PHE A 95 -20.55 -10.20 6.85
N SER A 96 -20.45 -11.53 6.92
CA SER A 96 -19.79 -12.33 5.89
C SER A 96 -20.55 -12.32 4.56
N GLN A 97 -21.86 -12.30 4.60
CA GLN A 97 -22.72 -12.27 3.40
C GLN A 97 -22.80 -10.88 2.77
N PHE A 98 -22.66 -9.82 3.56
CA PHE A 98 -22.65 -8.42 3.10
C PHE A 98 -21.25 -7.81 2.99
N GLY A 99 -20.22 -8.44 3.56
CA GLY A 99 -18.81 -8.00 3.45
C GLY A 99 -18.32 -7.89 2.00
N ASP A 100 -18.77 -8.78 1.14
CA ASP A 100 -18.51 -8.74 -0.30
C ASP A 100 -19.19 -7.55 -1.02
N ILE A 101 -20.24 -6.98 -0.43
CA ILE A 101 -20.97 -5.82 -0.96
C ILE A 101 -20.32 -4.50 -0.51
N PHE A 102 -19.66 -4.48 0.65
CA PHE A 102 -19.01 -3.28 1.22
C PHE A 102 -17.50 -3.21 0.98
N GLY A 103 -16.81 -4.34 0.79
CA GLY A 103 -15.36 -4.42 0.72
C GLY A 103 -14.73 -4.44 -0.68
N GLY A 104 -15.51 -4.52 -1.74
CA GLY A 104 -14.95 -4.64 -3.10
C GLY A 104 -15.89 -4.13 -4.18
N GLY A 105 -15.52 -3.03 -4.80
CA GLY A 105 -15.89 -2.59 -6.15
C GLY A 105 -17.22 -3.03 -6.75
N PHE A 106 -18.23 -2.20 -6.59
CA PHE A 106 -19.55 -2.35 -7.18
C PHE A 106 -19.51 -2.34 -8.73
N GLY A 107 -19.47 -3.51 -9.31
CA GLY A 107 -19.60 -3.70 -10.76
C GLY A 107 -20.09 -5.09 -11.11
N GLY A 108 -21.40 -5.25 -11.35
CA GLY A 108 -21.91 -6.32 -12.18
C GLY A 108 -22.70 -7.44 -11.52
N PHE A 109 -23.93 -7.16 -11.13
CA PHE A 109 -24.98 -8.18 -11.12
C PHE A 109 -25.58 -8.24 -12.53
N GLY A 110 -24.90 -8.92 -13.43
CA GLY A 110 -25.36 -9.23 -14.76
C GLY A 110 -24.74 -10.54 -15.19
N GLY A 111 -25.52 -11.58 -15.39
CA GLY A 111 -25.23 -12.82 -16.08
C GLY A 111 -23.86 -13.43 -15.80
N ARG A 112 -23.77 -14.47 -14.99
CA ARG A 112 -22.65 -15.40 -14.99
C ARG A 112 -22.57 -16.08 -16.38
N SER A 113 -22.07 -15.35 -17.38
CA SER A 113 -21.33 -16.04 -18.42
C SER A 113 -20.14 -16.66 -17.70
N GLN A 114 -20.01 -17.95 -17.80
CA GLN A 114 -18.89 -18.75 -17.30
C GLN A 114 -17.61 -18.21 -17.94
N ARG A 115 -17.07 -17.10 -17.37
CA ARG A 115 -15.77 -16.56 -17.78
C ARG A 115 -14.77 -17.63 -17.36
N GLN A 116 -14.22 -18.34 -18.34
CA GLN A 116 -13.06 -19.22 -18.13
C GLN A 116 -12.08 -18.47 -17.24
N ALA A 117 -11.77 -19.03 -16.08
CA ALA A 117 -10.81 -18.44 -15.16
C ALA A 117 -9.48 -18.31 -15.89
N ARG A 118 -9.09 -17.08 -16.22
CA ARG A 118 -7.82 -16.81 -16.89
C ARG A 118 -6.70 -17.15 -15.92
N VAL A 119 -5.83 -18.06 -16.31
CA VAL A 119 -4.66 -18.43 -15.51
C VAL A 119 -3.68 -17.28 -15.54
N LYS A 120 -3.32 -16.75 -14.37
CA LYS A 120 -2.32 -15.69 -14.24
C LYS A 120 -0.94 -16.30 -13.97
N GLY A 121 0.06 -15.82 -14.69
CA GLY A 121 1.46 -16.16 -14.45
C GLY A 121 1.96 -15.65 -13.08
N SER A 122 3.04 -16.24 -12.60
CA SER A 122 3.64 -15.84 -11.33
C SER A 122 4.29 -14.46 -11.43
N ASN A 123 4.19 -13.68 -10.35
CA ASN A 123 4.92 -12.43 -10.25
C ASN A 123 6.42 -12.70 -10.11
N MET A 124 7.22 -11.78 -10.64
CA MET A 124 8.67 -11.75 -10.44
C MET A 124 9.03 -10.63 -9.48
N ARG A 125 10.09 -10.81 -8.71
CA ARG A 125 10.59 -9.79 -7.79
C ARG A 125 12.06 -9.53 -8.07
N ILE A 126 12.39 -8.24 -8.23
CA ILE A 126 13.77 -7.77 -8.39
C ILE A 126 14.07 -6.67 -7.39
N ARG A 127 15.35 -6.44 -7.10
CA ARG A 127 15.82 -5.30 -6.30
C ARG A 127 16.53 -4.34 -7.21
N VAL A 128 16.28 -3.04 -7.03
CA VAL A 128 16.93 -1.97 -7.78
C VAL A 128 17.58 -1.04 -6.77
N LYS A 129 18.90 -0.88 -6.90
CA LYS A 129 19.70 0.01 -6.06
C LYS A 129 19.64 1.43 -6.63
N LEU A 130 19.41 2.40 -5.74
CA LEU A 130 19.33 3.83 -6.06
C LEU A 130 20.28 4.62 -5.17
N THR A 131 20.96 5.59 -5.75
CA THR A 131 21.71 6.60 -5.00
C THR A 131 20.77 7.71 -4.51
N LEU A 132 21.23 8.51 -3.54
CA LEU A 132 20.45 9.64 -3.01
C LEU A 132 20.12 10.67 -4.11
N GLU A 133 21.01 10.88 -5.09
CA GLU A 133 20.80 11.78 -6.21
C GLU A 133 19.71 11.26 -7.14
N GLU A 134 19.69 9.95 -7.41
CA GLU A 134 18.65 9.31 -8.21
C GLU A 134 17.29 9.38 -7.51
N ILE A 135 17.29 9.17 -6.19
CA ILE A 135 16.08 9.31 -5.37
C ILE A 135 15.60 10.77 -5.36
N GLY A 136 16.52 11.72 -5.28
CA GLY A 136 16.16 13.14 -5.26
C GLY A 136 15.52 13.64 -6.56
N LYS A 137 15.97 13.14 -7.70
CA LYS A 137 15.53 13.58 -9.04
C LYS A 137 14.45 12.70 -9.64
N GLY A 138 14.34 11.45 -9.18
CA GLY A 138 13.67 10.38 -9.90
C GLY A 138 14.49 9.91 -11.11
N VAL A 139 14.29 8.70 -11.54
CA VAL A 139 15.09 8.10 -12.59
C VAL A 139 14.30 7.06 -13.37
N GLU A 140 14.56 6.98 -14.69
CA GLU A 140 14.14 5.86 -15.51
C GLU A 140 15.29 4.85 -15.59
N LYS A 141 15.10 3.65 -14.99
CA LYS A 141 16.11 2.57 -15.05
C LYS A 141 15.66 1.47 -16.00
N LYS A 142 16.59 1.06 -16.86
CA LYS A 142 16.44 -0.10 -17.75
C LYS A 142 17.08 -1.32 -17.08
N VAL A 143 16.25 -2.32 -16.78
CA VAL A 143 16.71 -3.53 -16.10
C VAL A 143 16.48 -4.74 -17.00
N LYS A 144 17.50 -5.59 -17.14
CA LYS A 144 17.37 -6.88 -17.83
C LYS A 144 16.73 -7.88 -16.87
N VAL A 145 15.63 -8.47 -17.27
CA VAL A 145 14.92 -9.50 -16.51
C VAL A 145 14.84 -10.77 -17.34
N ARG A 146 15.08 -11.90 -16.70
CA ARG A 146 14.92 -13.21 -17.31
C ARG A 146 13.60 -13.82 -16.82
N ARG A 147 12.60 -13.83 -17.70
CA ARG A 147 11.25 -14.29 -17.37
C ARG A 147 10.82 -15.48 -18.22
N LYS A 148 9.87 -16.25 -17.71
CA LYS A 148 9.22 -17.31 -18.51
C LYS A 148 8.19 -16.66 -19.43
N VAL A 149 8.28 -16.99 -20.71
CA VAL A 149 7.31 -16.59 -21.74
C VAL A 149 6.86 -17.82 -22.51
N GLN A 150 5.71 -17.75 -23.16
CA GLN A 150 5.27 -18.82 -24.03
C GLN A 150 6.26 -18.96 -25.22
N ALA A 151 6.61 -20.20 -25.51
CA ALA A 151 7.52 -20.49 -26.63
C ALA A 151 6.85 -20.15 -27.95
N ASP A 152 7.63 -19.64 -28.90
CA ASP A 152 7.15 -19.37 -30.26
C ASP A 152 6.66 -20.67 -30.91
N GLY A 153 5.43 -20.65 -31.47
CA GLY A 153 4.82 -21.83 -32.10
C GLY A 153 4.16 -22.83 -31.12
N VAL A 154 4.13 -22.51 -29.82
CA VAL A 154 3.37 -23.31 -28.84
C VAL A 154 1.88 -23.34 -29.19
N ARG A 155 1.24 -24.49 -29.07
CA ARG A 155 -0.20 -24.63 -29.28
C ARG A 155 -0.85 -25.35 -28.12
N TYR A 156 -1.99 -24.82 -27.70
CA TYR A 156 -2.82 -25.39 -26.65
C TYR A 156 -4.16 -25.88 -27.23
N SER A 157 -4.66 -26.98 -26.72
CA SER A 157 -5.99 -27.52 -27.02
C SER A 157 -6.82 -27.60 -25.74
N THR A 158 -8.13 -27.60 -25.91
CA THR A 158 -9.06 -27.76 -24.78
C THR A 158 -8.73 -29.05 -24.01
N CYS A 159 -8.65 -28.97 -22.69
CA CYS A 159 -8.36 -30.11 -21.85
C CYS A 159 -9.49 -31.17 -21.98
N PRO A 160 -9.19 -32.38 -22.40
CA PRO A 160 -10.21 -33.43 -22.61
C PRO A 160 -10.84 -33.92 -21.30
N THR A 161 -10.17 -33.73 -20.18
CA THR A 161 -10.62 -34.18 -18.87
C THR A 161 -11.67 -33.25 -18.22
N CYS A 162 -11.55 -31.95 -18.41
CA CYS A 162 -12.47 -30.96 -17.84
C CYS A 162 -13.24 -30.18 -18.91
N ASN A 163 -13.08 -30.51 -20.19
CA ASN A 163 -13.71 -29.83 -21.32
C ASN A 163 -13.60 -28.30 -21.26
N GLY A 164 -12.44 -27.80 -20.85
CA GLY A 164 -12.15 -26.38 -20.77
C GLY A 164 -12.55 -25.70 -19.46
N SER A 165 -13.26 -26.38 -18.54
CA SER A 165 -13.72 -25.76 -17.28
C SER A 165 -12.60 -25.49 -16.25
N GLY A 166 -11.46 -26.17 -16.38
CA GLY A 166 -10.36 -26.09 -15.41
C GLY A 166 -10.64 -26.83 -14.09
N GLN A 167 -11.85 -27.33 -13.91
CA GLN A 167 -12.30 -27.97 -12.66
C GLN A 167 -12.94 -29.33 -12.94
N GLN A 168 -12.88 -30.21 -11.98
CA GLN A 168 -13.57 -31.51 -11.96
C GLN A 168 -14.52 -31.54 -10.77
N MET A 169 -15.76 -32.01 -11.01
CA MET A 169 -16.73 -32.24 -9.94
C MET A 169 -16.45 -33.60 -9.30
N ARG A 170 -16.07 -33.57 -8.03
CA ARG A 170 -15.88 -34.79 -7.24
C ARG A 170 -17.07 -34.97 -6.31
N VAL A 171 -17.73 -36.11 -6.43
CA VAL A 171 -18.82 -36.51 -5.55
C VAL A 171 -18.24 -37.28 -4.39
N THR A 172 -18.38 -36.78 -3.18
CA THR A 172 -17.95 -37.48 -1.96
C THR A 172 -19.21 -37.83 -1.15
N ASN A 173 -19.35 -39.11 -0.82
CA ASN A 173 -20.41 -39.56 0.08
C ASN A 173 -19.98 -39.24 1.52
N THR A 174 -20.71 -38.38 2.21
CA THR A 174 -20.52 -38.07 3.62
C THR A 174 -21.70 -38.58 4.44
N ILE A 175 -21.55 -38.60 5.77
CA ILE A 175 -22.60 -39.00 6.72
C ILE A 175 -23.86 -38.13 6.57
N LEU A 176 -23.71 -36.94 6.00
CA LEU A 176 -24.78 -35.96 5.75
C LEU A 176 -25.35 -36.02 4.31
N GLY A 177 -24.91 -36.97 3.49
CA GLY A 177 -25.37 -37.14 2.13
C GLY A 177 -24.27 -36.96 1.07
N ARG A 178 -24.68 -36.93 -0.19
CA ARG A 178 -23.78 -36.72 -1.33
C ARG A 178 -23.40 -35.22 -1.44
N MET A 179 -22.12 -34.94 -1.21
CA MET A 179 -21.56 -33.60 -1.48
C MET A 179 -20.82 -33.58 -2.82
N GLN A 180 -21.14 -32.61 -3.66
CA GLN A 180 -20.38 -32.32 -4.88
C GLN A 180 -19.40 -31.19 -4.59
N THR A 181 -18.12 -31.45 -4.74
CA THR A 181 -17.05 -30.48 -4.54
C THR A 181 -16.32 -30.26 -5.86
N ALA A 182 -16.15 -29.02 -6.28
CA ALA A 182 -15.33 -28.68 -7.42
C ALA A 182 -13.85 -28.70 -6.99
N THR A 183 -13.05 -29.54 -7.65
CA THR A 183 -11.60 -29.62 -7.44
C THR A 183 -10.87 -29.18 -8.71
N THR A 184 -9.68 -28.61 -8.56
CA THR A 184 -8.83 -28.24 -9.70
C THR A 184 -8.56 -29.47 -10.57
N CYS A 185 -8.71 -29.35 -11.88
CA CYS A 185 -8.44 -30.46 -12.82
C CYS A 185 -6.96 -30.84 -12.77
N GLY A 186 -6.68 -32.10 -12.40
CA GLY A 186 -5.32 -32.60 -12.28
C GLY A 186 -4.54 -32.68 -13.61
N THR A 187 -5.25 -32.77 -14.73
CA THR A 187 -4.62 -32.85 -16.06
C THR A 187 -4.11 -31.49 -16.56
N CYS A 188 -4.89 -30.44 -16.37
CA CYS A 188 -4.53 -29.10 -16.86
C CYS A 188 -4.11 -28.13 -15.75
N GLY A 189 -4.11 -28.55 -14.47
CA GLY A 189 -3.76 -27.68 -13.33
C GLY A 189 -4.65 -26.46 -13.18
N GLY A 190 -5.91 -26.53 -13.66
CA GLY A 190 -6.85 -25.40 -13.63
C GLY A 190 -6.88 -24.54 -14.89
N ALA A 191 -5.93 -24.72 -15.82
CA ALA A 191 -5.84 -23.92 -17.04
C ALA A 191 -7.00 -24.13 -18.03
N GLY A 192 -7.70 -25.26 -17.95
CA GLY A 192 -8.74 -25.64 -18.92
C GLY A 192 -8.18 -26.07 -20.28
N GLU A 193 -6.89 -25.93 -20.51
CA GLU A 193 -6.20 -26.24 -21.76
C GLU A 193 -4.98 -27.14 -21.47
N THR A 194 -4.59 -27.95 -22.43
CA THR A 194 -3.40 -28.81 -22.41
C THR A 194 -2.51 -28.49 -23.61
N LEU A 195 -1.22 -28.73 -23.46
CA LEU A 195 -0.24 -28.54 -24.51
C LEU A 195 -0.48 -29.54 -25.64
N SER A 196 -0.76 -29.07 -26.85
CA SER A 196 -0.95 -29.89 -28.05
C SER A 196 0.29 -29.94 -28.94
N ASN A 197 1.11 -28.90 -28.95
CA ASN A 197 2.40 -28.85 -29.63
C ASN A 197 3.44 -28.23 -28.72
N LYS A 198 4.53 -28.98 -28.47
CA LYS A 198 5.67 -28.56 -27.65
C LYS A 198 6.84 -28.19 -28.56
N PRO A 199 7.18 -26.90 -28.70
CA PRO A 199 8.38 -26.50 -29.40
C PRO A 199 9.65 -27.00 -28.70
N GLU A 200 10.73 -27.11 -29.47
CA GLU A 200 12.04 -27.49 -28.94
C GLU A 200 12.53 -26.43 -27.94
N GLY A 201 13.10 -26.88 -26.82
CA GLY A 201 13.56 -26.02 -25.74
C GLY A 201 12.49 -25.53 -24.76
N ALA A 202 11.20 -25.77 -25.02
CA ALA A 202 10.13 -25.42 -24.09
C ALA A 202 10.03 -26.41 -22.90
N ASP A 203 9.59 -25.93 -21.74
CA ASP A 203 9.31 -26.78 -20.60
C ASP A 203 8.01 -27.61 -20.80
N THR A 204 7.60 -28.37 -19.79
CA THR A 204 6.38 -29.19 -19.83
C THR A 204 5.09 -28.41 -19.98
N GLN A 205 5.15 -27.11 -19.78
CA GLN A 205 4.01 -26.20 -19.89
C GLN A 205 4.05 -25.36 -21.16
N GLY A 206 5.08 -25.54 -22.01
CA GLY A 206 5.27 -24.77 -23.24
C GLY A 206 5.92 -23.43 -23.05
N LEU A 207 6.61 -23.20 -21.91
CA LEU A 207 7.27 -21.96 -21.58
C LEU A 207 8.78 -22.05 -21.80
N VAL A 208 9.40 -20.93 -22.17
CA VAL A 208 10.85 -20.76 -22.30
C VAL A 208 11.31 -19.55 -21.48
N PHE A 209 12.57 -19.56 -21.08
CA PHE A 209 13.18 -18.37 -20.48
C PHE A 209 13.62 -17.39 -21.57
N LYS A 210 13.17 -16.16 -21.47
CA LYS A 210 13.56 -15.06 -22.36
C LYS A 210 14.09 -13.91 -21.53
N GLU A 211 15.19 -13.31 -22.00
CA GLU A 211 15.70 -12.04 -21.44
C GLU A 211 14.99 -10.88 -22.12
N GLU A 212 14.47 -9.97 -21.32
CA GLU A 212 13.80 -8.76 -21.76
C GLU A 212 14.34 -7.57 -20.97
N THR A 213 14.55 -6.45 -21.66
CA THR A 213 14.89 -5.19 -21.00
C THR A 213 13.60 -4.44 -20.70
N VAL A 214 13.34 -4.20 -19.41
CA VAL A 214 12.17 -3.48 -18.93
C VAL A 214 12.59 -2.12 -18.44
N SER A 215 11.93 -1.07 -18.96
CA SER A 215 12.08 0.30 -18.47
C SER A 215 11.18 0.54 -17.28
N ILE A 216 11.73 1.05 -16.18
CA ILE A 216 11.06 1.27 -14.91
C ILE A 216 11.20 2.74 -14.58
N ASN A 217 10.07 3.44 -14.55
CA ASN A 217 10.03 4.83 -14.11
C ASN A 217 9.90 4.89 -12.60
N ILE A 218 10.94 5.39 -11.93
CA ILE A 218 11.03 5.49 -10.48
C ILE A 218 10.79 6.95 -10.10
N PRO A 219 9.70 7.26 -9.39
CA PRO A 219 9.41 8.64 -9.00
C PRO A 219 10.42 9.15 -7.97
N ALA A 220 10.61 10.48 -7.95
CA ALA A 220 11.44 11.13 -6.95
C ALA A 220 10.87 10.94 -5.53
N GLY A 221 11.75 10.86 -4.54
CA GLY A 221 11.36 10.73 -3.14
C GLY A 221 11.03 9.31 -2.66
N VAL A 222 11.20 8.28 -3.50
CA VAL A 222 10.99 6.89 -3.08
C VAL A 222 11.80 6.57 -1.83
N THR A 223 11.24 5.71 -0.96
CA THR A 223 11.91 5.22 0.24
C THR A 223 12.36 3.78 0.06
N GLU A 224 13.34 3.40 0.85
CA GLU A 224 13.78 2.01 0.91
C GLU A 224 12.61 1.06 1.24
N GLY A 225 12.59 -0.11 0.60
CA GLY A 225 11.54 -1.11 0.78
C GLY A 225 10.26 -0.85 -0.01
N VAL A 226 10.08 0.32 -0.63
CA VAL A 226 8.94 0.58 -1.52
C VAL A 226 8.95 -0.40 -2.68
N GLN A 227 7.78 -0.95 -2.97
CA GLN A 227 7.60 -1.90 -4.06
C GLN A 227 6.81 -1.25 -5.19
N LEU A 228 7.46 -1.06 -6.32
CA LEU A 228 6.82 -0.61 -7.56
C LEU A 228 6.35 -1.82 -8.37
N LYS A 229 5.19 -1.71 -8.98
CA LYS A 229 4.57 -2.75 -9.77
C LYS A 229 4.58 -2.39 -11.25
N VAL A 230 5.23 -3.23 -12.07
CA VAL A 230 5.17 -3.14 -13.53
C VAL A 230 4.26 -4.23 -14.05
N VAL A 231 3.07 -3.85 -14.49
CA VAL A 231 2.00 -4.76 -14.89
C VAL A 231 2.41 -5.59 -16.11
N GLY A 232 2.16 -6.91 -16.08
CA GLY A 232 2.36 -7.82 -17.20
C GLY A 232 3.84 -8.12 -17.54
N LYS A 233 4.79 -7.70 -16.70
CA LYS A 233 6.23 -7.95 -16.89
C LYS A 233 6.78 -9.07 -15.98
N GLY A 234 5.91 -9.84 -15.34
CA GLY A 234 6.23 -11.09 -14.66
C GLY A 234 6.26 -12.28 -15.60
N ASN A 235 6.24 -13.50 -15.05
CA ASN A 235 6.18 -14.71 -15.83
C ASN A 235 4.82 -14.86 -16.52
N GLU A 236 4.81 -15.42 -17.70
CA GLU A 236 3.58 -15.86 -18.38
C GLU A 236 3.09 -17.19 -17.79
N ALA A 237 1.83 -17.47 -17.96
CA ALA A 237 1.24 -18.75 -17.65
C ALA A 237 0.96 -19.55 -18.94
N PRO A 238 0.83 -20.87 -18.84
CA PRO A 238 0.41 -21.69 -19.98
C PRO A 238 -1.03 -21.40 -20.38
N GLY A 239 -1.36 -21.56 -21.64
CA GLY A 239 -2.70 -21.41 -22.19
C GLY A 239 -2.91 -20.18 -23.04
N LYS A 240 -3.86 -20.28 -23.99
CA LYS A 240 -4.19 -19.26 -25.00
C LYS A 240 -4.64 -17.92 -24.39
N ASN A 241 -5.40 -18.01 -23.28
CA ASN A 241 -6.03 -16.87 -22.64
C ASN A 241 -5.35 -16.52 -21.30
N SER A 242 -4.09 -16.91 -21.12
CA SER A 242 -3.34 -16.61 -19.92
C SER A 242 -3.00 -15.13 -19.80
N ILE A 243 -2.81 -14.67 -18.57
CA ILE A 243 -2.38 -13.30 -18.26
C ILE A 243 -0.98 -13.39 -17.66
N ALA A 244 -0.04 -12.60 -18.15
CA ALA A 244 1.27 -12.52 -17.52
C ALA A 244 1.16 -12.00 -16.08
N GLY A 245 2.04 -12.46 -15.21
CA GLY A 245 2.22 -11.91 -13.88
C GLY A 245 2.80 -10.50 -13.93
N ASP A 246 3.05 -9.93 -12.77
CA ASP A 246 3.60 -8.58 -12.64
C ASP A 246 5.07 -8.65 -12.21
N LEU A 247 5.87 -7.67 -12.60
CA LEU A 247 7.20 -7.45 -12.09
C LEU A 247 7.13 -6.52 -10.87
N LEU A 248 7.57 -7.01 -9.74
CA LEU A 248 7.63 -6.30 -8.48
C LEU A 248 9.06 -5.81 -8.26
N VAL A 249 9.24 -4.50 -8.29
CA VAL A 249 10.53 -3.84 -8.15
C VAL A 249 10.67 -3.30 -6.74
N VAL A 250 11.56 -3.86 -5.95
CA VAL A 250 11.86 -3.41 -4.59
C VAL A 250 13.00 -2.43 -4.65
N ILE A 251 12.79 -1.25 -4.10
CA ILE A 251 13.82 -0.21 -4.01
C ILE A 251 14.75 -0.50 -2.84
N GLU A 252 16.05 -0.42 -3.08
CA GLU A 252 17.11 -0.52 -2.10
C GLU A 252 17.96 0.75 -2.19
N GLU A 253 18.16 1.46 -1.08
CA GLU A 253 18.98 2.66 -1.03
C GLU A 253 20.45 2.30 -0.90
N VAL A 254 21.30 2.93 -1.70
CA VAL A 254 22.74 2.81 -1.58
C VAL A 254 23.23 3.79 -0.52
N GLU A 255 23.90 3.30 0.49
CA GLU A 255 24.50 4.12 1.53
C GLU A 255 25.50 5.12 0.90
N HIS A 256 25.36 6.41 1.26
CA HIS A 256 26.25 7.45 0.79
C HIS A 256 27.33 7.73 1.83
N GLU A 257 28.58 7.96 1.39
CA GLU A 257 29.74 8.13 2.29
C GLU A 257 29.55 9.25 3.33
N ASN A 258 29.01 10.37 2.92
CA ASN A 258 28.95 11.59 3.75
C ASN A 258 27.54 12.05 4.08
N LEU A 259 26.52 11.58 3.35
CA LEU A 259 25.15 12.02 3.52
C LEU A 259 24.34 10.92 4.20
N LYS A 260 23.59 11.29 5.23
CA LYS A 260 22.67 10.37 5.93
C LYS A 260 21.24 10.87 5.73
N ARG A 261 20.36 9.97 5.34
CA ARG A 261 18.95 10.26 5.15
C ARG A 261 18.16 10.03 6.44
N GLU A 262 17.32 10.97 6.81
CA GLU A 262 16.29 10.83 7.83
C GLU A 262 14.93 11.29 7.26
N GLY A 263 14.12 10.32 6.83
CA GLY A 263 12.87 10.60 6.12
C GLY A 263 13.09 11.35 4.80
N ILE A 264 12.66 12.62 4.73
CA ILE A 264 12.90 13.51 3.60
C ILE A 264 14.08 14.47 3.83
N ASN A 265 14.62 14.51 5.05
CA ASN A 265 15.76 15.36 5.38
C ASN A 265 17.09 14.62 5.12
N ILE A 266 18.12 15.39 4.83
CA ILE A 266 19.49 14.91 4.66
C ILE A 266 20.36 15.54 5.71
N HIS A 267 21.16 14.74 6.37
CA HIS A 267 22.16 15.14 7.36
C HIS A 267 23.55 15.03 6.77
N PHE A 268 24.37 16.02 7.07
CA PHE A 268 25.78 16.09 6.65
C PHE A 268 26.65 16.61 7.79
N ASP A 269 27.71 15.90 8.12
CA ASP A 269 28.71 16.28 9.11
C ASP A 269 29.81 17.12 8.46
N LEU A 270 29.85 18.42 8.75
CA LEU A 270 30.88 19.33 8.27
C LEU A 270 31.93 19.57 9.34
N TYR A 271 33.16 19.17 9.07
CA TYR A 271 34.29 19.47 9.94
C TYR A 271 34.95 20.76 9.50
N ILE A 272 35.09 21.69 10.44
CA ILE A 272 35.85 22.93 10.26
C ILE A 272 36.96 23.02 11.28
N SER A 273 38.07 23.67 10.91
CA SER A 273 39.16 23.89 11.85
C SER A 273 38.80 24.88 12.95
N PHE A 274 39.48 24.86 14.06
CA PHE A 274 39.35 25.82 15.14
C PHE A 274 39.47 27.28 14.63
N CYS A 275 40.47 27.55 13.77
CA CYS A 275 40.66 28.89 13.19
C CYS A 275 39.47 29.32 12.33
N GLU A 276 38.90 28.42 11.52
CA GLU A 276 37.71 28.72 10.72
C GLU A 276 36.47 28.95 11.58
N ALA A 277 36.34 28.25 12.71
CA ALA A 277 35.25 28.46 13.65
C ALA A 277 35.36 29.87 14.33
N VAL A 278 36.57 30.29 14.69
CA VAL A 278 36.80 31.60 15.34
C VAL A 278 36.65 32.76 14.37
N LEU A 279 37.29 32.65 13.19
CA LEU A 279 37.36 33.77 12.23
C LEU A 279 36.18 33.81 11.26
N GLY A 280 35.42 32.73 11.16
CA GLY A 280 34.41 32.55 10.13
C GLY A 280 35.05 32.12 8.78
N THR A 281 34.26 31.49 7.94
CA THR A 281 34.70 31.00 6.62
C THR A 281 33.52 30.80 5.67
N ASN A 282 33.87 30.65 4.39
CA ASN A 282 32.90 30.20 3.38
C ASN A 282 33.29 28.78 2.94
N LYS A 283 32.37 27.87 2.98
CA LYS A 283 32.54 26.48 2.53
C LYS A 283 31.60 26.16 1.38
N GLU A 284 32.05 25.29 0.49
CA GLU A 284 31.21 24.69 -0.52
C GLU A 284 30.85 23.28 -0.07
N VAL A 285 29.58 22.99 -0.01
CA VAL A 285 29.03 21.71 0.44
C VAL A 285 28.27 21.06 -0.70
N GLU A 286 28.53 19.79 -0.93
CA GLU A 286 27.82 18.99 -1.91
C GLU A 286 26.49 18.50 -1.32
N THR A 287 25.40 18.82 -2.02
CA THR A 287 24.04 18.41 -1.64
C THR A 287 23.48 17.48 -2.72
N VAL A 288 22.38 16.81 -2.45
CA VAL A 288 21.67 15.94 -3.42
C VAL A 288 21.32 16.69 -4.72
N SER A 289 21.13 18.00 -4.65
CA SER A 289 20.77 18.86 -5.81
C SER A 289 21.96 19.59 -6.45
N GLY A 290 23.17 19.37 -5.95
CA GLY A 290 24.39 20.03 -6.42
C GLY A 290 25.12 20.79 -5.31
N LYS A 291 26.11 21.60 -5.67
CA LYS A 291 26.97 22.31 -4.73
C LYS A 291 26.32 23.61 -4.26
N VAL A 292 26.45 23.90 -2.96
CA VAL A 292 25.94 25.10 -2.31
C VAL A 292 27.05 25.76 -1.51
N LYS A 293 27.25 27.07 -1.67
CA LYS A 293 28.14 27.85 -0.82
C LYS A 293 27.42 28.26 0.45
N ILE A 294 28.01 27.98 1.58
CA ILE A 294 27.52 28.36 2.91
C ILE A 294 28.52 29.29 3.58
N LYS A 295 27.99 30.23 4.33
CA LYS A 295 28.78 31.11 5.19
C LYS A 295 28.72 30.61 6.62
N ILE A 296 29.88 30.47 7.24
CA ILE A 296 30.05 30.15 8.65
C ILE A 296 30.49 31.43 9.35
N ASP A 297 29.65 31.90 10.26
CA ASP A 297 29.90 33.14 10.97
C ASP A 297 31.03 32.94 12.01
N PRO A 298 31.78 34.02 12.31
CA PRO A 298 32.79 34.01 13.38
C PRO A 298 32.20 33.58 14.72
N GLY A 299 32.96 32.82 15.51
CA GLY A 299 32.50 32.33 16.82
C GLY A 299 31.51 31.17 16.77
N THR A 300 31.39 30.49 15.61
CA THR A 300 30.49 29.35 15.48
C THR A 300 30.95 28.19 16.37
N GLN A 301 30.05 27.72 17.23
CA GLN A 301 30.29 26.63 18.18
C GLN A 301 30.10 25.27 17.52
N SER A 302 30.82 24.26 18.02
CA SER A 302 30.61 22.86 17.65
C SER A 302 29.19 22.41 18.06
N GLY A 303 28.56 21.56 17.24
CA GLY A 303 27.18 21.11 17.45
C GLY A 303 26.11 22.05 16.91
N LYS A 304 26.50 23.22 16.35
CA LYS A 304 25.54 24.11 15.64
C LYS A 304 25.04 23.41 14.37
N ILE A 305 23.73 23.46 14.14
CA ILE A 305 23.12 22.91 12.93
C ILE A 305 22.72 24.06 12.01
N LEU A 306 23.25 24.03 10.78
CA LEU A 306 22.83 24.93 9.72
C LEU A 306 21.79 24.24 8.85
N ARG A 307 20.62 24.89 8.68
CA ARG A 307 19.50 24.35 7.90
C ARG A 307 19.44 25.01 6.54
N LEU A 308 19.60 24.22 5.48
CA LEU A 308 19.33 24.67 4.11
C LEU A 308 17.92 24.22 3.74
N LYS A 309 16.97 25.13 3.84
CA LYS A 309 15.55 24.88 3.61
C LYS A 309 15.28 24.41 2.17
N GLY A 310 14.53 23.31 2.02
CA GLY A 310 14.12 22.77 0.72
C GLY A 310 15.27 22.17 -0.11
N LYS A 311 16.39 21.79 0.53
CA LYS A 311 17.55 21.15 -0.11
C LYS A 311 17.70 19.66 0.22
N GLY A 312 16.71 19.07 0.90
CA GLY A 312 16.59 17.64 1.14
C GLY A 312 15.96 16.89 -0.03
N LEU A 313 15.23 15.82 0.28
CA LEU A 313 14.55 14.97 -0.70
C LEU A 313 13.08 15.38 -0.87
N PRO A 314 12.49 15.17 -2.04
CA PRO A 314 11.05 15.36 -2.22
C PRO A 314 10.26 14.30 -1.45
N SER A 315 9.05 14.66 -1.05
CA SER A 315 8.11 13.71 -0.44
C SER A 315 7.28 13.01 -1.53
N ILE A 316 7.15 11.69 -1.42
CA ILE A 316 6.30 10.91 -2.33
C ILE A 316 4.80 11.03 -1.98
N GLU A 317 4.51 11.24 -0.67
CA GLU A 317 3.14 11.26 -0.14
C GLU A 317 2.56 12.67 -0.01
N ARG A 318 3.41 13.68 0.06
CA ARG A 318 3.02 15.07 0.33
C ARG A 318 3.75 16.02 -0.61
N TYR A 319 3.14 17.16 -0.89
CA TYR A 319 3.82 18.26 -1.57
C TYR A 319 4.90 18.85 -0.64
N GLY A 320 6.11 19.00 -1.15
CA GLY A 320 7.20 19.65 -0.45
C GLY A 320 8.53 18.92 -0.56
N MET A 321 9.57 19.62 -0.19
CA MET A 321 10.93 19.10 -0.09
C MET A 321 11.39 19.18 1.36
N GLY A 322 12.16 18.18 1.78
CA GLY A 322 12.87 18.18 3.04
C GLY A 322 13.99 19.22 3.08
N ASP A 323 14.67 19.26 4.18
CA ASP A 323 15.77 20.18 4.43
C ASP A 323 17.11 19.43 4.43
N PHE A 324 18.16 20.17 4.14
CA PHE A 324 19.54 19.69 4.29
C PHE A 324 20.12 20.28 5.57
N LEU A 325 20.49 19.43 6.51
CA LEU A 325 20.95 19.77 7.86
C LEU A 325 22.44 19.53 7.98
N ILE A 326 23.20 20.62 8.15
CA ILE A 326 24.66 20.57 8.26
C ILE A 326 25.02 20.66 9.73
N HIS A 327 25.59 19.60 10.26
CA HIS A 327 26.13 19.52 11.61
C HIS A 327 27.55 20.04 11.62
N ILE A 328 27.78 21.17 12.28
CA ILE A 328 29.12 21.76 12.40
C ILE A 328 29.91 21.06 13.49
N ASN A 329 31.01 20.45 13.13
CA ASN A 329 31.97 19.81 14.03
C ASN A 329 33.26 20.61 14.00
N VAL A 330 33.63 21.23 15.12
CA VAL A 330 34.91 21.96 15.22
C VAL A 330 36.04 21.00 15.56
N TRP A 331 37.03 20.96 14.68
CA TRP A 331 38.24 20.15 14.86
C TRP A 331 39.28 20.95 15.59
N THR A 332 39.64 20.51 16.80
CA THR A 332 40.75 21.07 17.58
C THR A 332 42.05 20.38 17.21
N PRO A 333 43.19 21.10 17.06
CA PRO A 333 44.49 20.51 16.80
C PRO A 333 44.87 19.54 17.91
N GLN A 334 45.34 18.35 17.54
CA GLN A 334 45.80 17.34 18.49
C GLN A 334 47.25 17.58 18.92
N GLU A 335 48.05 18.15 18.01
CA GLU A 335 49.44 18.49 18.26
C GLU A 335 49.68 19.97 17.95
N LEU A 336 50.52 20.60 18.78
CA LEU A 336 50.91 22.01 18.63
C LEU A 336 52.45 22.12 18.64
N ASN A 337 52.99 22.94 17.74
CA ASN A 337 54.38 23.33 17.83
C ASN A 337 54.62 24.33 19.00
N LYS A 338 55.90 24.66 19.29
CA LYS A 338 56.27 25.52 20.43
C LYS A 338 55.63 26.92 20.37
N ASP A 339 55.55 27.51 19.18
CA ASP A 339 55.03 28.87 19.00
C ASP A 339 53.50 28.90 19.13
N GLN A 340 52.81 27.89 18.57
CA GLN A 340 51.39 27.71 18.71
C GLN A 340 51.00 27.48 20.17
N ARG A 341 51.73 26.62 20.89
CA ARG A 341 51.48 26.38 22.32
C ARG A 341 51.63 27.67 23.11
N LYS A 342 52.74 28.42 22.92
CA LYS A 342 52.98 29.69 23.59
C LYS A 342 51.86 30.70 23.30
N PHE A 343 51.34 30.72 22.07
CA PHE A 343 50.22 31.59 21.70
C PHE A 343 48.96 31.21 22.51
N PHE A 344 48.59 29.97 22.58
CA PHE A 344 47.43 29.54 23.34
C PHE A 344 47.58 29.77 24.84
N GLU A 345 48.77 29.55 25.41
CA GLU A 345 49.08 29.83 26.82
C GLU A 345 48.90 31.32 27.14
N THR A 346 49.22 32.24 26.20
CA THR A 346 49.00 33.68 26.38
C THR A 346 47.49 34.05 26.28
N MET A 347 46.71 33.26 25.59
CA MET A 347 45.27 33.54 25.41
C MET A 347 44.40 32.89 26.50
N GLU A 348 44.91 31.91 27.25
CA GLU A 348 44.15 31.10 28.21
C GLU A 348 43.34 31.93 29.21
N ASN A 349 43.93 33.04 29.68
CA ASN A 349 43.34 33.94 30.70
C ASN A 349 42.70 35.21 30.11
N GLN A 350 42.57 35.30 28.78
CA GLN A 350 41.91 36.42 28.15
C GLN A 350 40.39 36.26 28.24
N GLU A 351 39.68 37.32 28.61
CA GLU A 351 38.21 37.30 28.82
C GLU A 351 37.44 36.70 27.65
N ASN A 352 37.86 36.95 26.40
CA ASN A 352 37.22 36.43 25.19
C ASN A 352 37.45 34.92 24.98
N PHE A 353 38.38 34.27 25.68
CA PHE A 353 38.65 32.83 25.62
C PHE A 353 37.99 32.05 26.76
N ILE A 354 37.43 32.76 27.76
CA ILE A 354 36.70 32.12 28.86
C ILE A 354 35.29 31.76 28.37
N PRO A 355 34.83 30.52 28.59
CA PRO A 355 33.50 30.10 28.13
C PRO A 355 32.37 30.84 28.88
N HIS A 356 31.48 31.46 28.12
CA HIS A 356 30.26 32.13 28.63
C HIS A 356 29.01 31.52 27.95
N PRO A 357 28.62 30.27 28.26
CA PRO A 357 27.51 29.60 27.59
C PRO A 357 26.18 30.30 27.90
N ASN A 358 25.42 30.60 26.88
CA ASN A 358 24.08 31.14 26.98
C ASN A 358 23.01 30.02 26.90
N LYS A 359 21.71 30.39 27.03
CA LYS A 359 20.60 29.42 26.99
C LYS A 359 20.54 28.61 25.66
N SER A 360 21.05 29.19 24.55
CA SER A 360 21.04 28.50 23.24
C SER A 360 22.15 27.46 23.13
N ASP A 361 23.18 27.58 23.96
CA ASP A 361 24.37 26.71 23.96
C ASP A 361 24.20 25.49 24.88
N LYS A 362 23.04 25.36 25.54
CA LYS A 362 22.72 24.22 26.42
C LYS A 362 22.88 22.89 25.69
N SER A 363 23.40 21.92 26.42
CA SER A 363 23.57 20.56 25.89
C SER A 363 22.23 19.91 25.49
N PHE A 364 22.30 18.93 24.61
CA PHE A 364 21.13 18.17 24.20
C PHE A 364 20.32 17.64 25.41
N PHE A 365 21.00 17.13 26.42
CA PHE A 365 20.36 16.60 27.64
C PHE A 365 19.60 17.69 28.44
N GLU A 366 20.13 18.89 28.50
CA GLU A 366 19.42 20.01 29.17
C GLU A 366 18.22 20.46 28.35
N LYS A 367 18.34 20.50 27.01
CA LYS A 367 17.20 20.78 26.12
C LYS A 367 16.09 19.76 26.25
N VAL A 368 16.44 18.46 26.32
CA VAL A 368 15.48 17.37 26.54
C VAL A 368 14.85 17.50 27.94
N LYS A 369 15.62 17.78 28.97
CA LYS A 369 15.08 17.97 30.34
C LYS A 369 14.07 19.13 30.41
N ASP A 370 14.39 20.25 29.76
CA ASP A 370 13.49 21.43 29.69
C ASP A 370 12.19 21.15 28.90
N MET A 371 12.19 20.12 28.01
CA MET A 371 10.99 19.70 27.26
C MET A 371 10.06 18.78 28.07
N PHE A 372 10.59 18.12 29.12
CA PHE A 372 9.83 17.22 29.96
C PHE A 372 9.59 17.75 31.38
N SER A 373 10.00 19.00 31.66
CA SER A 373 9.73 19.75 32.89
C SER A 373 8.63 20.77 32.67
#